data_900be2557f8676b54e232ce2c761610d
#
_entry.id   900be2557f8676b54e232ce2c761610d
#
_cell.length_a   1.000
_cell.length_b   1.000
_cell.length_c   1.000
_cell.angle_alpha   90.00
_cell.angle_beta   90.00
_cell.angle_gamma   90.00
#
_symmetry.space_group_name_H-M   'P 1'
#
loop_
_entity.id
_entity.type
_entity.pdbx_description
1 polymer ?
#
loop_
_entity_poly.entity_id
_entity_poly.type
_entity_poly.pdbx_seq_one_letter_code
_entity_poly.pdbx_strand_id
1 'polypeptide(L)'
;VFVGNINQSVDVLLKTSSLFDPFPPEMGTDTAFLDRIHCYIPGWEIPKFRPEHFTNDYGFITDYLAEFLRELRKEQYGDALDEYFRLGRNLNQRDTIAVRKMVGGLVKLMYPDGEYTKEQLEEILKISLEMRRRVKEQLKKLGGMEFYDVNFSYIDLEDMSEHYVSVPEQGGGKLIPEGLCNPGQVYTVSRGKSGMIGVFRLESQMLPGNGKLERTGLGSDRDAKESSNTAFNYLKANGNRISGSISTTQKDYIINYQDLQGIGMTGKLALPTLIALCSIALGRPVQSSTAILGEISISGTLIKVDNLADTLQVCLDSGAKKVLLPQTSFVDFATVPPELMSAFQLIPYQSAEDAVFKALGVE
;
A
#
# COMPACT_ATOMS: atom_id res chain seq x y z
N VAL A 1 20.81 -2.02 -22.13
CA VAL A 1 20.13 -0.88 -21.50
C VAL A 1 19.22 -0.26 -22.55
N PHE A 2 17.96 -0.01 -22.18
CA PHE A 2 16.99 0.70 -23.01
C PHE A 2 16.74 2.07 -22.41
N VAL A 3 16.69 3.09 -23.24
CA VAL A 3 16.38 4.47 -22.84
C VAL A 3 15.30 4.97 -23.79
N GLY A 4 14.24 5.54 -23.24
CA GLY A 4 13.12 6.04 -24.05
C GLY A 4 12.38 7.16 -23.32
N ASN A 5 11.59 7.91 -24.08
CA ASN A 5 10.71 8.92 -23.55
C ASN A 5 9.27 8.41 -23.52
N ILE A 6 8.54 8.75 -22.47
CA ILE A 6 7.09 8.60 -22.43
C ILE A 6 6.44 9.82 -23.09
N ASN A 7 5.43 9.57 -23.93
CA ASN A 7 4.76 10.64 -24.71
C ASN A 7 3.54 11.25 -23.99
N GLN A 8 3.21 10.76 -22.80
CA GLN A 8 2.08 11.17 -21.99
C GLN A 8 2.52 11.34 -20.55
N SER A 9 1.68 11.97 -19.71
CA SER A 9 1.94 11.97 -18.28
C SER A 9 1.86 10.54 -17.72
N VAL A 10 2.64 10.26 -16.66
CA VAL A 10 2.70 8.93 -16.03
C VAL A 10 1.31 8.45 -15.62
N ASP A 11 0.50 9.32 -15.01
CA ASP A 11 -0.86 8.99 -14.55
C ASP A 11 -1.79 8.59 -15.70
N VAL A 12 -1.67 9.27 -16.87
CA VAL A 12 -2.46 8.92 -18.05
C VAL A 12 -1.98 7.61 -18.64
N LEU A 13 -0.67 7.43 -18.79
CA LEU A 13 -0.07 6.24 -19.35
C LEU A 13 -0.42 4.99 -18.52
N LEU A 14 -0.37 5.09 -17.19
CA LEU A 14 -0.72 3.98 -16.31
C LEU A 14 -2.20 3.59 -16.35
N LYS A 15 -3.08 4.52 -16.70
CA LYS A 15 -4.52 4.25 -16.87
C LYS A 15 -4.86 3.67 -18.24
N THR A 16 -4.14 4.06 -19.28
CA THR A 16 -4.48 3.74 -20.68
C THR A 16 -3.60 2.64 -21.28
N SER A 17 -2.38 2.47 -20.78
CA SER A 17 -1.38 1.54 -21.30
C SER A 17 -0.43 1.05 -20.20
N SER A 18 0.85 0.95 -20.50
CA SER A 18 1.90 0.55 -19.54
C SER A 18 3.14 1.42 -19.70
N LEU A 19 4.04 1.37 -18.71
CA LEU A 19 5.35 2.04 -18.78
C LEU A 19 6.26 1.43 -19.87
N PHE A 20 5.88 0.31 -20.45
CA PHE A 20 6.57 -0.32 -21.59
C PHE A 20 6.03 0.13 -22.97
N ASP A 21 5.07 1.07 -22.98
CA ASP A 21 4.52 1.66 -24.21
C ASP A 21 5.59 2.16 -25.22
N PRO A 22 6.74 2.75 -24.77
CA PRO A 22 7.80 3.15 -25.69
C PRO A 22 8.54 2.01 -26.42
N PHE A 23 8.36 0.75 -26.02
CA PHE A 23 8.93 -0.38 -26.74
C PHE A 23 8.22 -0.65 -28.07
N PRO A 24 8.92 -1.17 -29.08
CA PRO A 24 8.24 -1.69 -30.28
C PRO A 24 7.18 -2.72 -29.88
N PRO A 25 6.04 -2.78 -30.60
CA PRO A 25 4.92 -3.66 -30.23
C PRO A 25 5.30 -5.13 -30.05
N GLU A 26 6.25 -5.64 -30.83
CA GLU A 26 6.74 -7.02 -30.77
C GLU A 26 7.48 -7.31 -29.43
N MET A 27 8.12 -6.29 -28.85
CA MET A 27 8.82 -6.40 -27.57
C MET A 27 7.91 -6.02 -26.39
N GLY A 28 7.08 -5.01 -26.58
CA GLY A 28 6.21 -4.47 -25.53
C GLY A 28 5.08 -5.42 -25.11
N THR A 29 4.78 -6.43 -25.92
CA THR A 29 3.78 -7.47 -25.63
C THR A 29 4.39 -8.82 -25.23
N ASP A 30 5.70 -9.01 -25.39
CA ASP A 30 6.39 -10.24 -24.98
C ASP A 30 6.69 -10.21 -23.46
N THR A 31 5.79 -10.81 -22.68
CA THR A 31 5.94 -10.91 -21.23
C THR A 31 7.19 -11.67 -20.80
N ALA A 32 7.62 -12.67 -21.60
CA ALA A 32 8.82 -13.43 -21.30
C ALA A 32 10.11 -12.60 -21.48
N PHE A 33 10.12 -11.70 -22.46
CA PHE A 33 11.19 -10.72 -22.64
C PHE A 33 11.17 -9.69 -21.51
N LEU A 34 10.02 -9.09 -21.23
CA LEU A 34 9.86 -8.04 -20.25
C LEU A 34 10.20 -8.52 -18.81
N ASP A 35 9.84 -9.77 -18.49
CA ASP A 35 10.17 -10.34 -17.16
C ASP A 35 11.69 -10.57 -16.93
N ARG A 36 12.50 -10.50 -17.99
CA ARG A 36 13.96 -10.53 -17.92
C ARG A 36 14.59 -9.15 -17.69
N ILE A 37 13.81 -8.08 -17.77
CA ILE A 37 14.27 -6.74 -17.42
C ILE A 37 14.46 -6.67 -15.89
N HIS A 38 15.68 -6.38 -15.44
CA HIS A 38 16.00 -6.40 -14.01
C HIS A 38 15.44 -5.19 -13.27
N CYS A 39 15.40 -4.01 -13.89
CA CYS A 39 14.95 -2.78 -13.24
C CYS A 39 14.30 -1.83 -14.23
N TYR A 40 13.44 -0.97 -13.70
CA TYR A 40 12.88 0.19 -14.39
C TYR A 40 13.25 1.44 -13.61
N ILE A 41 14.01 2.34 -14.24
CA ILE A 41 14.43 3.61 -13.64
C ILE A 41 13.48 4.70 -14.14
N PRO A 42 12.71 5.34 -13.23
CA PRO A 42 11.75 6.37 -13.59
C PRO A 42 12.47 7.68 -13.90
N GLY A 43 12.64 8.01 -15.18
CA GLY A 43 13.34 9.23 -15.60
C GLY A 43 12.67 10.53 -15.11
N TRP A 44 11.37 10.50 -14.81
CA TRP A 44 10.64 11.65 -14.26
C TRP A 44 10.98 11.96 -12.79
N GLU A 45 11.56 11.03 -12.05
CA GLU A 45 12.04 11.25 -10.68
C GLU A 45 13.47 11.81 -10.65
N ILE A 46 14.21 11.70 -11.77
CA ILE A 46 15.56 12.25 -11.88
C ILE A 46 15.46 13.77 -12.09
N PRO A 47 16.10 14.60 -11.23
CA PRO A 47 16.08 16.04 -11.38
C PRO A 47 16.60 16.47 -12.75
N LYS A 48 15.92 17.44 -13.37
CA LYS A 48 16.40 18.05 -14.61
C LYS A 48 17.75 18.70 -14.38
N PHE A 49 18.64 18.55 -15.36
CA PHE A 49 19.96 19.15 -15.31
C PHE A 49 19.87 20.69 -15.25
N ARG A 50 20.58 21.32 -14.33
CA ARG A 50 20.59 22.75 -14.09
C ARG A 50 22.03 23.25 -14.04
N PRO A 51 22.29 24.56 -14.24
CA PRO A 51 23.63 25.13 -14.18
C PRO A 51 24.37 24.83 -12.86
N GLU A 52 23.66 24.80 -11.74
CA GLU A 52 24.22 24.47 -10.41
C GLU A 52 24.71 23.03 -10.25
N HIS A 53 24.38 22.15 -11.17
CA HIS A 53 24.87 20.76 -11.19
C HIS A 53 26.26 20.65 -11.86
N PHE A 54 26.75 21.71 -12.52
CA PHE A 54 28.10 21.72 -13.05
C PHE A 54 29.07 22.13 -11.95
N THR A 55 30.17 21.41 -11.87
CA THR A 55 31.28 21.79 -11.01
C THR A 55 32.37 22.52 -11.82
N ASN A 56 33.06 23.44 -11.17
CA ASN A 56 34.28 24.06 -11.70
C ASN A 56 35.54 23.36 -11.13
N ASP A 57 35.36 22.35 -10.31
CA ASP A 57 36.46 21.57 -9.71
C ASP A 57 36.97 20.54 -10.70
N TYR A 58 38.22 20.08 -10.46
CA TYR A 58 38.80 18.98 -11.22
C TYR A 58 38.10 17.67 -10.87
N GLY A 59 37.71 16.91 -11.88
CA GLY A 59 37.15 15.59 -11.75
C GLY A 59 38.09 14.52 -12.34
N PHE A 60 37.71 13.26 -12.17
CA PHE A 60 38.39 12.17 -12.86
C PHE A 60 38.10 12.24 -14.36
N ILE A 61 39.11 11.93 -15.15
CA ILE A 61 38.92 11.72 -16.59
C ILE A 61 38.05 10.49 -16.83
N THR A 62 37.23 10.52 -17.86
CA THR A 62 36.28 9.42 -18.17
C THR A 62 36.96 8.08 -18.40
N ASP A 63 38.18 8.07 -18.98
CA ASP A 63 38.94 6.84 -19.19
C ASP A 63 39.37 6.17 -17.87
N TYR A 64 39.77 6.97 -16.89
CA TYR A 64 40.07 6.46 -15.55
C TYR A 64 38.81 5.87 -14.88
N LEU A 65 37.69 6.59 -14.96
CA LEU A 65 36.42 6.10 -14.41
C LEU A 65 36.01 4.80 -15.09
N ALA A 66 36.18 4.68 -16.40
CA ALA A 66 35.86 3.47 -17.14
C ALA A 66 36.70 2.26 -16.69
N GLU A 67 38.00 2.44 -16.51
CA GLU A 67 38.87 1.38 -15.99
C GLU A 67 38.58 1.03 -14.52
N PHE A 68 38.28 2.02 -13.70
CA PHE A 68 37.88 1.79 -12.32
C PHE A 68 36.59 0.95 -12.26
N LEU A 69 35.58 1.30 -13.03
CA LEU A 69 34.32 0.52 -13.12
C LEU A 69 34.55 -0.88 -13.69
N ARG A 70 35.56 -1.03 -14.59
CA ARG A 70 35.97 -2.33 -15.13
C ARG A 70 36.59 -3.23 -14.07
N GLU A 71 37.40 -2.67 -13.18
CA GLU A 71 37.97 -3.41 -12.06
C GLU A 71 36.87 -3.81 -11.03
N LEU A 72 35.97 -2.91 -10.70
CA LEU A 72 34.83 -3.20 -9.81
C LEU A 72 33.93 -4.33 -10.31
N ARG A 73 33.92 -4.62 -11.61
CA ARG A 73 33.14 -5.76 -12.16
C ARG A 73 33.65 -7.12 -11.68
N LYS A 74 34.88 -7.20 -11.21
CA LYS A 74 35.50 -8.43 -10.67
C LYS A 74 35.01 -8.76 -9.26
N GLU A 75 34.58 -7.73 -8.52
CA GLU A 75 34.04 -7.89 -7.18
C GLU A 75 32.64 -8.51 -7.20
N GLN A 76 32.30 -9.26 -6.16
CA GLN A 76 30.98 -9.94 -6.03
C GLN A 76 30.31 -9.52 -4.72
N TYR A 77 29.20 -8.78 -4.83
CA TYR A 77 28.36 -8.36 -3.70
C TYR A 77 26.91 -8.88 -3.83
N GLY A 78 26.71 -9.95 -4.61
CA GLY A 78 25.37 -10.52 -4.80
C GLY A 78 24.75 -11.09 -3.52
N ASP A 79 25.59 -11.50 -2.57
CA ASP A 79 25.19 -12.08 -1.29
C ASP A 79 25.31 -11.08 -0.12
N ALA A 80 25.59 -9.81 -0.42
CA ALA A 80 25.72 -8.75 0.60
C ALA A 80 24.46 -8.62 1.47
N LEU A 81 23.27 -8.92 0.91
CA LEU A 81 22.02 -8.83 1.67
C LEU A 81 21.94 -9.91 2.77
N ASP A 82 22.53 -11.09 2.59
CA ASP A 82 22.25 -12.28 3.41
C ASP A 82 22.79 -12.14 4.86
N GLU A 83 23.62 -11.10 5.10
CA GLU A 83 24.11 -10.77 6.43
C GLU A 83 23.01 -10.16 7.32
N TYR A 84 22.17 -9.29 6.73
CA TYR A 84 21.19 -8.51 7.49
C TYR A 84 19.74 -8.75 7.06
N PHE A 85 19.52 -9.18 5.81
CA PHE A 85 18.19 -9.24 5.22
C PHE A 85 17.94 -10.52 4.44
N ARG A 86 16.68 -10.91 4.38
CA ARG A 86 16.18 -11.98 3.51
C ARG A 86 15.04 -11.44 2.64
N LEU A 87 15.04 -11.77 1.35
CA LEU A 87 13.96 -11.41 0.44
C LEU A 87 12.66 -12.14 0.81
N GLY A 88 11.54 -11.45 0.67
CA GLY A 88 10.21 -11.97 0.97
C GLY A 88 9.79 -13.12 0.05
N ARG A 89 8.75 -13.84 0.46
CA ARG A 89 8.30 -15.07 -0.22
C ARG A 89 7.62 -14.81 -1.57
N ASN A 90 7.18 -13.60 -1.82
CA ASN A 90 6.44 -13.22 -3.02
C ASN A 90 7.34 -12.87 -4.22
N LEU A 91 8.66 -12.91 -4.02
CA LEU A 91 9.63 -12.77 -5.10
C LEU A 91 9.91 -14.14 -5.72
N ASN A 92 9.65 -14.26 -7.02
CA ASN A 92 10.04 -15.46 -7.75
C ASN A 92 11.56 -15.48 -8.01
N GLN A 93 12.06 -16.55 -8.62
CA GLN A 93 13.48 -16.70 -8.88
C GLN A 93 14.06 -15.57 -9.75
N ARG A 94 13.32 -15.08 -10.75
CA ARG A 94 13.76 -13.97 -11.62
C ARG A 94 13.82 -12.65 -10.85
N ASP A 95 12.83 -12.40 -9.99
CA ASP A 95 12.80 -11.21 -9.14
C ASP A 95 13.99 -11.22 -8.17
N THR A 96 14.25 -12.37 -7.54
CA THR A 96 15.41 -12.57 -6.65
C THR A 96 16.74 -12.30 -7.35
N ILE A 97 16.93 -12.86 -8.55
CA ILE A 97 18.15 -12.63 -9.35
C ILE A 97 18.28 -11.14 -9.72
N ALA A 98 17.18 -10.50 -10.12
CA ALA A 98 17.17 -9.09 -10.49
C ALA A 98 17.56 -8.20 -9.31
N VAL A 99 16.91 -8.38 -8.14
CA VAL A 99 17.19 -7.60 -6.92
C VAL A 99 18.63 -7.80 -6.45
N ARG A 100 19.13 -9.05 -6.37
CA ARG A 100 20.52 -9.33 -5.97
C ARG A 100 21.55 -8.69 -6.90
N LYS A 101 21.30 -8.70 -8.22
CA LYS A 101 22.18 -8.02 -9.19
C LYS A 101 22.16 -6.49 -9.02
N MET A 102 20.98 -5.92 -8.74
CA MET A 102 20.84 -4.48 -8.48
C MET A 102 21.59 -4.09 -7.20
N VAL A 103 21.36 -4.83 -6.11
CA VAL A 103 22.06 -4.58 -4.84
C VAL A 103 23.57 -4.66 -5.04
N GLY A 104 24.08 -5.76 -5.62
CA GLY A 104 25.52 -5.91 -5.87
C GLY A 104 26.10 -4.82 -6.77
N GLY A 105 25.33 -4.33 -7.75
CA GLY A 105 25.71 -3.22 -8.61
C GLY A 105 25.77 -1.89 -7.88
N LEU A 106 24.76 -1.58 -7.06
CA LEU A 106 24.68 -0.34 -6.30
C LEU A 106 25.72 -0.29 -5.17
N VAL A 107 25.98 -1.42 -4.47
CA VAL A 107 27.05 -1.51 -3.48
C VAL A 107 28.40 -1.18 -4.11
N LYS A 108 28.74 -1.75 -5.27
CA LYS A 108 29.98 -1.43 -5.98
C LYS A 108 30.13 0.04 -6.35
N LEU A 109 29.04 0.70 -6.70
CA LEU A 109 29.06 2.10 -7.11
C LEU A 109 29.12 3.07 -5.93
N MET A 110 28.44 2.75 -4.84
CA MET A 110 28.31 3.64 -3.68
C MET A 110 29.36 3.35 -2.61
N TYR A 111 29.77 2.09 -2.48
CA TYR A 111 30.70 1.59 -1.46
C TYR A 111 31.74 0.67 -2.11
N PRO A 112 32.63 1.23 -2.98
CA PRO A 112 33.58 0.43 -3.76
C PRO A 112 34.65 -0.25 -2.91
N ASP A 113 34.86 0.24 -1.69
CA ASP A 113 35.74 -0.36 -0.66
C ASP A 113 35.09 -1.55 0.07
N GLY A 114 33.78 -1.75 -0.14
CA GLY A 114 33.01 -2.81 0.53
C GLY A 114 32.59 -2.48 1.96
N GLU A 115 32.86 -1.25 2.43
CA GLU A 115 32.47 -0.82 3.78
C GLU A 115 31.15 -0.06 3.75
N TYR A 116 30.09 -0.68 4.26
CA TYR A 116 28.74 -0.10 4.37
C TYR A 116 28.08 -0.53 5.67
N THR A 117 27.16 0.30 6.16
CA THR A 117 26.34 -0.03 7.34
C THR A 117 25.08 -0.80 6.94
N LYS A 118 24.38 -1.40 7.92
CA LYS A 118 23.10 -2.07 7.74
C LYS A 118 22.08 -1.12 7.10
N GLU A 119 21.99 0.12 7.58
CA GLU A 119 21.04 1.14 7.10
C GLU A 119 21.31 1.53 5.65
N GLN A 120 22.59 1.67 5.27
CA GLN A 120 23.01 1.97 3.91
C GLN A 120 22.66 0.82 2.96
N LEU A 121 22.86 -0.42 3.39
CA LEU A 121 22.47 -1.59 2.61
C LEU A 121 20.94 -1.71 2.50
N GLU A 122 20.22 -1.35 3.56
CA GLU A 122 18.76 -1.33 3.55
C GLU A 122 18.20 -0.33 2.52
N GLU A 123 18.77 0.87 2.42
CA GLU A 123 18.40 1.85 1.40
C GLU A 123 18.63 1.31 -0.02
N ILE A 124 19.80 0.68 -0.26
CA ILE A 124 20.10 0.03 -1.55
C ILE A 124 19.08 -1.08 -1.84
N LEU A 125 18.72 -1.88 -0.85
CA LEU A 125 17.76 -2.96 -0.99
C LEU A 125 16.35 -2.41 -1.32
N LYS A 126 15.89 -1.38 -0.64
CA LYS A 126 14.60 -0.71 -0.91
C LYS A 126 14.53 -0.20 -2.35
N ILE A 127 15.56 0.52 -2.79
CA ILE A 127 15.65 1.02 -4.17
C ILE A 127 15.63 -0.14 -5.18
N SER A 128 16.37 -1.21 -4.92
CA SER A 128 16.45 -2.36 -5.81
C SER A 128 15.11 -3.10 -5.93
N LEU A 129 14.42 -3.28 -4.81
CA LEU A 129 13.07 -3.86 -4.77
C LEU A 129 12.07 -2.98 -5.51
N GLU A 130 12.08 -1.67 -5.29
CA GLU A 130 11.19 -0.71 -5.94
C GLU A 130 11.38 -0.71 -7.45
N MET A 131 12.61 -0.64 -7.94
CA MET A 131 12.91 -0.67 -9.37
C MET A 131 12.47 -1.97 -10.04
N ARG A 132 12.65 -3.12 -9.38
CA ARG A 132 12.16 -4.40 -9.91
C ARG A 132 10.64 -4.52 -9.79
N ARG A 133 10.04 -4.03 -8.73
CA ARG A 133 8.59 -4.01 -8.58
C ARG A 133 7.92 -3.22 -9.70
N ARG A 134 8.50 -2.08 -10.15
CA ARG A 134 7.96 -1.32 -11.30
C ARG A 134 7.85 -2.20 -12.55
N VAL A 135 8.83 -3.04 -12.83
CA VAL A 135 8.75 -4.02 -13.94
C VAL A 135 7.58 -4.98 -13.72
N LYS A 136 7.47 -5.54 -12.51
CA LYS A 136 6.43 -6.53 -12.18
C LYS A 136 5.02 -5.95 -12.25
N GLU A 137 4.82 -4.71 -11.81
CA GLU A 137 3.54 -4.00 -11.91
C GLU A 137 3.08 -3.83 -13.38
N GLN A 138 4.00 -3.63 -14.30
CA GLN A 138 3.66 -3.55 -15.72
C GLN A 138 3.36 -4.94 -16.29
N LEU A 139 4.08 -5.97 -15.89
CA LEU A 139 3.81 -7.36 -16.28
C LEU A 139 2.41 -7.80 -15.80
N LYS A 140 2.00 -7.41 -14.59
CA LYS A 140 0.65 -7.65 -14.09
C LYS A 140 -0.45 -7.11 -15.03
N LYS A 141 -0.20 -5.98 -15.70
CA LYS A 141 -1.14 -5.39 -16.66
C LYS A 141 -1.19 -6.12 -17.99
N LEU A 142 -0.05 -6.64 -18.43
CA LEU A 142 0.15 -7.22 -19.75
C LEU A 142 -0.06 -8.74 -19.77
N GLY A 143 0.25 -9.39 -18.64
CA GLY A 143 0.29 -10.83 -18.51
C GLY A 143 -0.88 -11.44 -17.75
N GLY A 144 -0.82 -12.75 -17.55
CA GLY A 144 -1.82 -13.52 -16.82
C GLY A 144 -1.58 -13.53 -15.30
N MET A 145 -2.30 -14.44 -14.64
CA MET A 145 -2.31 -14.59 -13.16
C MET A 145 -0.95 -14.86 -12.55
N GLU A 146 0.02 -15.34 -13.31
CA GLU A 146 1.39 -15.61 -12.84
C GLU A 146 2.16 -14.36 -12.39
N PHE A 147 1.74 -13.16 -12.87
CA PHE A 147 2.35 -11.88 -12.50
C PHE A 147 1.52 -11.11 -11.45
N TYR A 148 0.47 -11.71 -10.91
CA TYR A 148 -0.48 -10.99 -10.06
C TYR A 148 0.12 -10.60 -8.71
N ASP A 149 1.03 -11.40 -8.17
CA ASP A 149 1.70 -11.12 -6.91
C ASP A 149 2.88 -10.17 -7.13
N VAL A 150 2.65 -8.91 -6.86
CA VAL A 150 3.61 -7.80 -7.03
C VAL A 150 4.13 -7.27 -5.70
N ASN A 151 3.83 -7.94 -4.62
CA ASN A 151 4.02 -7.46 -3.27
C ASN A 151 5.43 -7.84 -2.77
N PHE A 152 6.38 -7.02 -3.11
CA PHE A 152 7.77 -7.23 -2.77
C PHE A 152 8.06 -6.80 -1.34
N SER A 153 8.74 -7.66 -0.61
CA SER A 153 9.12 -7.44 0.77
C SER A 153 10.54 -7.95 1.05
N TYR A 154 11.09 -7.53 2.16
CA TYR A 154 12.28 -8.08 2.76
C TYR A 154 12.07 -8.28 4.26
N ILE A 155 12.81 -9.21 4.84
CA ILE A 155 12.74 -9.54 6.26
C ILE A 155 14.06 -9.12 6.88
N ASP A 156 14.02 -8.27 7.90
CA ASP A 156 15.17 -7.97 8.74
C ASP A 156 15.49 -9.19 9.61
N LEU A 157 16.75 -9.66 9.57
CA LEU A 157 17.16 -10.87 10.29
C LEU A 157 17.40 -10.63 11.79
N GLU A 158 17.50 -9.37 12.22
CA GLU A 158 17.74 -9.03 13.61
C GLU A 158 16.45 -9.14 14.46
N ASP A 159 15.35 -8.58 13.96
CA ASP A 159 14.07 -8.56 14.67
C ASP A 159 12.99 -9.41 14.00
N MET A 160 13.30 -10.04 12.85
CA MET A 160 12.39 -10.84 12.04
C MET A 160 11.17 -10.07 11.51
N SER A 161 11.23 -8.75 11.47
CA SER A 161 10.18 -7.91 10.90
C SER A 161 10.19 -7.99 9.38
N GLU A 162 9.01 -8.01 8.76
CA GLU A 162 8.84 -8.00 7.31
C GLU A 162 8.39 -6.63 6.83
N HIS A 163 9.17 -6.03 5.93
CA HIS A 163 8.96 -4.71 5.36
C HIS A 163 8.55 -4.82 3.90
N TYR A 164 7.46 -4.14 3.53
CA TYR A 164 6.93 -4.12 2.16
C TYR A 164 7.38 -2.87 1.41
N VAL A 165 7.69 -3.05 0.13
CA VAL A 165 8.10 -1.96 -0.75
C VAL A 165 6.97 -1.62 -1.71
N SER A 166 6.56 -0.35 -1.76
CA SER A 166 5.58 0.19 -2.69
C SER A 166 6.26 0.94 -3.85
N VAL A 167 5.54 1.13 -4.94
CA VAL A 167 5.95 2.02 -6.04
C VAL A 167 5.00 3.21 -6.13
N PRO A 168 5.50 4.45 -6.15
CA PRO A 168 4.67 5.66 -6.10
C PRO A 168 3.60 5.72 -7.20
N GLU A 169 3.90 5.25 -8.39
CA GLU A 169 3.00 5.31 -9.55
C GLU A 169 1.84 4.31 -9.47
N GLN A 170 1.99 3.25 -8.67
CA GLN A 170 1.01 2.14 -8.60
C GLN A 170 0.31 2.06 -7.24
N GLY A 171 0.15 3.17 -6.57
CA GLY A 171 -0.54 3.24 -5.27
C GLY A 171 0.35 3.62 -4.09
N GLY A 172 1.59 4.09 -4.34
CA GLY A 172 2.38 4.84 -3.38
C GLY A 172 1.96 6.33 -3.33
N GLY A 173 0.98 6.74 -4.13
CA GLY A 173 0.27 7.99 -3.92
C GLY A 173 -0.65 7.87 -2.72
N LYS A 174 -0.93 8.97 -2.05
CA LYS A 174 -1.86 9.04 -0.91
C LYS A 174 -3.22 8.44 -1.30
N LEU A 175 -3.39 7.15 -1.06
CA LEU A 175 -4.64 6.42 -1.32
C LEU A 175 -5.78 6.96 -0.45
N ILE A 176 -5.41 7.48 0.73
CA ILE A 176 -6.31 8.16 1.66
C ILE A 176 -6.17 9.66 1.41
N PRO A 177 -7.21 10.32 0.87
CA PRO A 177 -7.14 11.72 0.45
C PRO A 177 -6.98 12.67 1.64
N GLU A 178 -6.29 13.80 1.42
CA GLU A 178 -6.15 14.85 2.44
C GLU A 178 -7.41 15.72 2.58
N GLY A 179 -8.27 15.74 1.57
CA GLY A 179 -9.51 16.50 1.57
C GLY A 179 -10.66 15.83 2.33
N LEU A 180 -11.77 16.54 2.47
CA LEU A 180 -13.02 15.97 2.99
C LEU A 180 -13.52 14.88 2.05
N CYS A 181 -13.82 13.72 2.61
CA CYS A 181 -14.50 12.65 1.89
C CYS A 181 -15.98 13.00 1.68
N ASN A 182 -16.61 12.36 0.72
CA ASN A 182 -18.07 12.43 0.61
C ASN A 182 -18.72 11.62 1.75
N PRO A 183 -19.93 11.99 2.20
CA PRO A 183 -20.70 11.14 3.11
C PRO A 183 -20.81 9.71 2.56
N GLY A 184 -20.58 8.72 3.41
CA GLY A 184 -20.57 7.30 3.03
C GLY A 184 -19.24 6.78 2.49
N GLN A 185 -18.23 7.61 2.32
CA GLN A 185 -16.91 7.20 1.88
C GLN A 185 -15.99 6.99 3.07
N VAL A 186 -15.37 5.80 3.16
CA VAL A 186 -14.54 5.35 4.28
C VAL A 186 -13.31 4.63 3.77
N TYR A 187 -12.18 4.83 4.44
CA TYR A 187 -10.94 4.12 4.19
C TYR A 187 -10.56 3.26 5.39
N THR A 188 -10.19 2.02 5.11
CA THR A 188 -9.68 1.09 6.12
C THR A 188 -8.42 0.41 5.63
N VAL A 189 -7.57 0.00 6.56
CA VAL A 189 -6.38 -0.78 6.29
C VAL A 189 -6.49 -2.11 7.00
N SER A 190 -6.35 -3.19 6.28
CA SER A 190 -6.49 -4.53 6.83
C SER A 190 -5.73 -5.57 6.00
N ARG A 191 -5.57 -6.76 6.55
CA ARG A 191 -4.98 -7.90 5.84
C ARG A 191 -5.98 -8.49 4.86
N GLY A 192 -5.59 -8.55 3.58
CA GLY A 192 -6.35 -9.19 2.51
C GLY A 192 -6.12 -10.70 2.43
N LYS A 193 -6.78 -11.35 1.47
CA LYS A 193 -6.63 -12.82 1.26
C LYS A 193 -5.24 -13.27 0.85
N SER A 194 -4.48 -12.42 0.18
CA SER A 194 -3.07 -12.70 -0.12
C SER A 194 -2.19 -12.80 1.12
N GLY A 195 -2.72 -12.47 2.30
CA GLY A 195 -1.95 -12.35 3.54
C GLY A 195 -1.28 -11.00 3.73
N MET A 196 -1.44 -10.09 2.78
CA MET A 196 -0.87 -8.75 2.81
C MET A 196 -1.80 -7.74 3.44
N ILE A 197 -1.20 -6.66 3.94
CA ILE A 197 -1.92 -5.53 4.50
C ILE A 197 -2.04 -4.45 3.42
N GLY A 198 -3.23 -3.92 3.23
CA GLY A 198 -3.49 -2.88 2.23
C GLY A 198 -4.72 -2.07 2.51
N VAL A 199 -4.99 -1.11 1.64
CA VAL A 199 -6.05 -0.12 1.77
C VAL A 199 -7.30 -0.57 1.03
N PHE A 200 -8.42 -0.50 1.72
CA PHE A 200 -9.74 -0.71 1.15
C PHE A 200 -10.56 0.58 1.25
N ARG A 201 -11.29 0.88 0.19
CA ARG A 201 -12.26 1.98 0.15
C ARG A 201 -13.67 1.43 0.15
N LEU A 202 -14.51 1.99 0.98
CA LEU A 202 -15.94 1.71 1.06
C LEU A 202 -16.68 2.96 0.63
N GLU A 203 -17.70 2.80 -0.21
CA GLU A 203 -18.56 3.89 -0.66
C GLU A 203 -20.02 3.45 -0.51
N SER A 204 -20.80 4.19 0.24
CA SER A 204 -22.21 3.87 0.48
C SER A 204 -23.15 4.92 -0.03
N GLN A 205 -24.34 4.48 -0.43
CA GLN A 205 -25.47 5.30 -0.86
C GLN A 205 -26.73 4.84 -0.13
N MET A 206 -27.68 5.73 0.01
CA MET A 206 -28.97 5.45 0.66
C MET A 206 -30.11 5.91 -0.23
N LEU A 207 -31.10 5.04 -0.39
CA LEU A 207 -32.30 5.29 -1.19
C LEU A 207 -33.57 5.03 -0.36
N PRO A 208 -34.73 5.63 -0.71
CA PRO A 208 -35.99 5.18 -0.16
C PRO A 208 -36.23 3.70 -0.47
N GLY A 209 -36.65 2.92 0.52
CA GLY A 209 -36.79 1.48 0.33
C GLY A 209 -37.38 0.75 1.53
N ASN A 210 -37.06 -0.53 1.66
CA ASN A 210 -37.67 -1.45 2.64
C ASN A 210 -36.65 -2.08 3.61
N GLY A 211 -35.47 -1.46 3.76
CA GLY A 211 -34.44 -1.95 4.68
C GLY A 211 -33.56 -3.04 4.11
N LYS A 212 -33.27 -2.99 2.81
CA LYS A 212 -32.33 -3.92 2.14
C LYS A 212 -30.91 -3.38 2.16
N LEU A 213 -29.95 -4.29 2.12
CA LEU A 213 -28.52 -3.99 1.91
C LEU A 213 -28.06 -4.64 0.60
N GLU A 214 -27.70 -3.81 -0.37
CA GLU A 214 -27.05 -4.25 -1.60
C GLU A 214 -25.53 -4.04 -1.50
N ARG A 215 -24.77 -5.00 -2.01
CA ARG A 215 -23.31 -5.03 -1.89
C ARG A 215 -22.68 -5.29 -3.24
N THR A 216 -21.68 -4.50 -3.58
CA THR A 216 -20.87 -4.67 -4.79
C THR A 216 -19.38 -4.70 -4.43
N GLY A 217 -18.56 -5.27 -5.28
CA GLY A 217 -17.10 -5.31 -5.10
C GLY A 217 -16.57 -6.45 -4.22
N LEU A 218 -17.42 -7.23 -3.55
CA LEU A 218 -16.99 -8.35 -2.70
C LEU A 218 -16.73 -9.66 -3.46
N GLY A 219 -17.08 -9.72 -4.73
CA GLY A 219 -16.92 -10.93 -5.54
C GLY A 219 -17.59 -12.16 -4.92
N SER A 220 -16.87 -13.29 -4.89
CA SER A 220 -17.32 -14.55 -4.27
C SER A 220 -16.90 -14.66 -2.80
N ASP A 221 -16.26 -13.64 -2.20
CA ASP A 221 -15.72 -13.67 -0.86
C ASP A 221 -16.83 -13.82 0.18
N ARG A 222 -16.82 -14.97 0.88
CA ARG A 222 -17.84 -15.31 1.88
C ARG A 222 -17.62 -14.52 3.17
N ASP A 223 -16.39 -14.41 3.64
CA ASP A 223 -16.04 -13.76 4.91
C ASP A 223 -16.31 -12.26 4.84
N ALA A 224 -15.97 -11.62 3.72
CA ALA A 224 -16.27 -10.21 3.48
C ALA A 224 -17.79 -9.95 3.42
N LYS A 225 -18.57 -10.87 2.81
CA LYS A 225 -20.04 -10.77 2.80
C LYS A 225 -20.63 -10.93 4.20
N GLU A 226 -20.11 -11.85 5.00
CA GLU A 226 -20.54 -12.07 6.37
C GLU A 226 -20.22 -10.88 7.26
N SER A 227 -19.02 -10.33 7.14
CA SER A 227 -18.62 -9.11 7.83
C SER A 227 -19.53 -7.91 7.51
N SER A 228 -19.88 -7.73 6.24
CA SER A 228 -20.84 -6.71 5.81
C SER A 228 -22.23 -6.92 6.39
N ASN A 229 -22.72 -8.17 6.47
CA ASN A 229 -23.99 -8.51 7.12
C ASN A 229 -23.96 -8.21 8.62
N THR A 230 -22.88 -8.53 9.29
CA THR A 230 -22.65 -8.23 10.71
C THR A 230 -22.84 -6.75 11.00
N ALA A 231 -22.22 -5.87 10.20
CA ALA A 231 -22.37 -4.42 10.31
C ALA A 231 -23.83 -3.96 10.16
N PHE A 232 -24.51 -4.46 9.13
CA PHE A 232 -25.88 -4.02 8.87
C PHE A 232 -26.87 -4.54 9.92
N ASN A 233 -26.69 -5.77 10.41
CA ASN A 233 -27.48 -6.32 11.50
C ASN A 233 -27.23 -5.56 12.81
N TYR A 234 -25.99 -5.17 13.07
CA TYR A 234 -25.65 -4.32 14.20
C TYR A 234 -26.36 -2.95 14.09
N LEU A 235 -26.32 -2.33 12.92
CA LEU A 235 -27.02 -1.05 12.67
C LEU A 235 -28.53 -1.18 12.88
N LYS A 236 -29.15 -2.26 12.43
CA LYS A 236 -30.59 -2.52 12.66
C LYS A 236 -30.94 -2.64 14.14
N ALA A 237 -30.09 -3.30 14.90
CA ALA A 237 -30.32 -3.53 16.32
C ALA A 237 -30.02 -2.31 17.19
N ASN A 238 -28.98 -1.54 16.84
CA ASN A 238 -28.41 -0.49 17.70
C ASN A 238 -28.42 0.92 17.08
N GLY A 239 -28.96 1.10 15.88
CA GLY A 239 -28.96 2.40 15.19
C GLY A 239 -29.52 3.55 16.01
N ASN A 240 -30.56 3.30 16.81
CA ASN A 240 -31.15 4.31 17.71
C ASN A 240 -30.17 4.81 18.81
N ARG A 241 -29.14 4.03 19.17
CA ARG A 241 -28.10 4.45 20.11
C ARG A 241 -27.13 5.44 19.47
N ILE A 242 -26.99 5.37 18.16
CA ILE A 242 -26.14 6.28 17.38
C ILE A 242 -26.95 7.54 17.06
N SER A 243 -28.13 7.40 16.49
CA SER A 243 -29.05 8.52 16.24
C SER A 243 -30.44 8.02 15.94
N GLY A 244 -31.44 8.70 16.50
CA GLY A 244 -32.87 8.45 16.18
C GLY A 244 -33.25 8.79 14.74
N SER A 245 -32.40 9.45 13.96
CA SER A 245 -32.63 9.76 12.55
C SER A 245 -32.23 8.62 11.60
N ILE A 246 -31.51 7.60 12.09
CA ILE A 246 -31.12 6.45 11.28
C ILE A 246 -32.34 5.52 11.10
N SER A 247 -32.79 5.39 9.85
CA SER A 247 -33.88 4.48 9.50
C SER A 247 -33.36 3.30 8.69
N THR A 248 -33.48 2.11 9.23
CA THR A 248 -33.11 0.85 8.56
C THR A 248 -34.34 0.10 8.02
N THR A 249 -35.52 0.63 8.17
CA THR A 249 -36.78 0.01 7.70
C THR A 249 -37.42 0.73 6.50
N GLN A 250 -37.12 2.03 6.34
CA GLN A 250 -37.66 2.88 5.27
C GLN A 250 -36.62 3.29 4.25
N LYS A 251 -35.38 2.80 4.39
CA LYS A 251 -34.25 3.11 3.54
C LYS A 251 -33.51 1.84 3.15
N ASP A 252 -33.19 1.74 1.87
CA ASP A 252 -32.26 0.74 1.34
C ASP A 252 -30.85 1.33 1.29
N TYR A 253 -29.87 0.51 1.56
CA TYR A 253 -28.45 0.88 1.56
C TYR A 253 -27.72 0.12 0.47
N ILE A 254 -26.90 0.82 -0.29
CA ILE A 254 -26.02 0.26 -1.29
C ILE A 254 -24.59 0.55 -0.85
N ILE A 255 -23.74 -0.46 -0.83
CA ILE A 255 -22.32 -0.27 -0.47
C ILE A 255 -21.41 -0.98 -1.47
N ASN A 256 -20.41 -0.24 -1.94
CA ASN A 256 -19.37 -0.73 -2.83
C ASN A 256 -18.04 -0.85 -2.07
N TYR A 257 -17.38 -1.99 -2.23
CA TYR A 257 -16.09 -2.28 -1.62
C TYR A 257 -15.02 -2.32 -2.70
N GLN A 258 -13.93 -1.63 -2.48
CA GLN A 258 -12.82 -1.55 -3.41
C GLN A 258 -11.52 -1.90 -2.71
N ASP A 259 -10.84 -2.90 -3.23
CA ASP A 259 -9.46 -3.20 -2.90
C ASP A 259 -8.57 -2.30 -3.77
N LEU A 260 -7.94 -1.30 -3.15
CA LEU A 260 -7.17 -0.29 -3.88
C LEU A 260 -5.79 -0.78 -4.33
N GLN A 261 -5.33 -1.90 -3.79
CA GLN A 261 -3.98 -2.43 -4.06
C GLN A 261 -3.98 -3.84 -4.67
N GLY A 262 -5.15 -4.44 -4.89
CA GLY A 262 -5.28 -5.74 -5.52
C GLY A 262 -4.79 -6.90 -4.65
N ILE A 263 -4.89 -6.78 -3.32
CA ILE A 263 -4.44 -7.80 -2.35
C ILE A 263 -5.49 -8.86 -2.02
N GLY A 264 -6.67 -8.77 -2.62
CA GLY A 264 -7.83 -9.60 -2.31
C GLY A 264 -8.64 -9.06 -1.14
N MET A 265 -9.97 -9.27 -1.17
CA MET A 265 -10.86 -8.77 -0.12
C MET A 265 -10.49 -9.30 1.27
N THR A 266 -10.85 -8.54 2.28
CA THR A 266 -10.69 -8.91 3.69
C THR A 266 -12.03 -9.26 4.33
N GLY A 267 -12.02 -10.18 5.28
CA GLY A 267 -13.18 -10.46 6.16
C GLY A 267 -13.36 -9.44 7.30
N LYS A 268 -12.49 -8.43 7.40
CA LYS A 268 -12.46 -7.47 8.51
C LYS A 268 -13.04 -6.11 8.08
N LEU A 269 -14.32 -6.10 7.71
CA LEU A 269 -15.00 -4.93 7.14
C LEU A 269 -16.21 -4.47 7.98
N ALA A 270 -16.58 -5.16 9.08
CA ALA A 270 -17.81 -4.84 9.79
C ALA A 270 -17.79 -3.43 10.39
N LEU A 271 -16.74 -3.03 11.07
CA LEU A 271 -16.65 -1.68 11.63
C LEU A 271 -16.58 -0.59 10.54
N PRO A 272 -15.71 -0.67 9.53
CA PRO A 272 -15.70 0.31 8.44
C PRO A 272 -17.05 0.38 7.70
N THR A 273 -17.72 -0.75 7.52
CA THR A 273 -19.07 -0.79 6.92
C THR A 273 -20.09 -0.07 7.79
N LEU A 274 -20.10 -0.31 9.10
CA LEU A 274 -20.99 0.37 10.04
C LEU A 274 -20.79 1.90 9.95
N ILE A 275 -19.55 2.36 9.96
CA ILE A 275 -19.22 3.79 9.87
C ILE A 275 -19.67 4.37 8.52
N ALA A 276 -19.47 3.65 7.41
CA ALA A 276 -19.90 4.10 6.08
C ALA A 276 -21.43 4.25 6.01
N LEU A 277 -22.18 3.28 6.54
CA LEU A 277 -23.64 3.32 6.59
C LEU A 277 -24.15 4.44 7.50
N CYS A 278 -23.54 4.66 8.65
CA CYS A 278 -23.88 5.78 9.53
C CYS A 278 -23.55 7.13 8.90
N SER A 279 -22.41 7.22 8.23
CA SER A 279 -21.98 8.44 7.52
C SER A 279 -23.00 8.88 6.48
N ILE A 280 -23.48 7.95 5.62
CA ILE A 280 -24.48 8.29 4.60
C ILE A 280 -25.84 8.54 5.22
N ALA A 281 -26.25 7.79 6.27
CA ALA A 281 -27.52 7.96 6.94
C ALA A 281 -27.65 9.33 7.63
N LEU A 282 -26.54 9.83 8.18
CA LEU A 282 -26.45 11.13 8.85
C LEU A 282 -26.07 12.28 7.92
N GLY A 283 -25.71 11.98 6.65
CA GLY A 283 -25.23 12.97 5.69
C GLY A 283 -23.92 13.65 6.13
N ARG A 284 -23.10 12.98 6.96
CA ARG A 284 -21.85 13.54 7.50
C ARG A 284 -20.66 12.77 6.97
N PRO A 285 -19.65 13.45 6.39
CA PRO A 285 -18.42 12.81 5.95
C PRO A 285 -17.59 12.34 7.15
N VAL A 286 -16.79 11.31 6.93
CA VAL A 286 -15.71 10.93 7.84
C VAL A 286 -14.63 12.02 7.85
N GLN A 287 -13.97 12.24 8.97
CA GLN A 287 -12.88 13.21 9.09
C GLN A 287 -11.80 12.97 8.01
N SER A 288 -11.23 14.06 7.49
CA SER A 288 -10.20 14.00 6.45
C SER A 288 -8.96 13.21 6.88
N SER A 289 -8.31 12.56 5.92
CA SER A 289 -7.06 11.80 6.12
C SER A 289 -7.16 10.72 7.22
N THR A 290 -8.34 10.13 7.41
CA THR A 290 -8.60 9.15 8.48
C THR A 290 -8.62 7.73 7.93
N ALA A 291 -7.80 6.85 8.51
CA ALA A 291 -7.90 5.40 8.38
C ALA A 291 -8.68 4.81 9.55
N ILE A 292 -9.63 3.95 9.28
CA ILE A 292 -10.42 3.26 10.29
C ILE A 292 -9.85 1.86 10.47
N LEU A 293 -9.41 1.52 11.67
CA LEU A 293 -8.84 0.23 12.01
C LEU A 293 -9.69 -0.49 13.05
N GLY A 294 -9.64 -1.80 13.04
CA GLY A 294 -10.35 -2.68 13.96
C GLY A 294 -11.60 -3.30 13.37
N GLU A 295 -12.21 -4.16 14.15
CA GLU A 295 -13.34 -5.00 13.75
C GLU A 295 -14.35 -5.09 14.88
N ILE A 296 -15.60 -5.39 14.56
CA ILE A 296 -16.66 -5.67 15.55
C ILE A 296 -17.29 -7.04 15.32
N SER A 297 -17.67 -7.70 16.40
CA SER A 297 -18.54 -8.87 16.36
C SER A 297 -20.00 -8.47 16.18
N ILE A 298 -20.89 -9.43 15.97
CA ILE A 298 -22.33 -9.20 15.87
C ILE A 298 -22.94 -8.57 17.14
N SER A 299 -22.32 -8.81 18.30
CA SER A 299 -22.73 -8.21 19.58
C SER A 299 -22.10 -6.81 19.83
N GLY A 300 -21.23 -6.32 18.92
CA GLY A 300 -20.53 -5.06 19.08
C GLY A 300 -19.23 -5.16 19.88
N THR A 301 -18.76 -6.36 20.20
CA THR A 301 -17.47 -6.54 20.86
C THR A 301 -16.34 -6.12 19.93
N LEU A 302 -15.44 -5.26 20.43
CA LEU A 302 -14.31 -4.77 19.67
C LEU A 302 -13.23 -5.86 19.55
N ILE A 303 -12.75 -6.04 18.35
CA ILE A 303 -11.67 -6.97 18.04
C ILE A 303 -10.43 -6.12 17.68
N LYS A 304 -9.29 -6.46 18.32
CA LYS A 304 -8.04 -5.74 18.11
C LYS A 304 -7.52 -5.86 16.67
N VAL A 305 -6.67 -4.93 16.29
CA VAL A 305 -5.97 -4.93 15.01
C VAL A 305 -4.84 -5.96 15.07
N ASP A 306 -4.78 -6.83 14.06
CA ASP A 306 -3.65 -7.74 13.90
C ASP A 306 -2.46 -7.00 13.28
N ASN A 307 -1.24 -7.38 13.68
CA ASN A 307 0.01 -6.80 13.17
C ASN A 307 -0.03 -5.26 13.16
N LEU A 308 -0.24 -4.68 14.34
CA LEU A 308 -0.49 -3.25 14.50
C LEU A 308 0.60 -2.37 13.87
N ALA A 309 1.88 -2.70 14.07
CA ALA A 309 3.00 -1.94 13.53
C ALA A 309 2.97 -1.88 12.00
N ASP A 310 2.80 -3.03 11.34
CA ASP A 310 2.73 -3.11 9.87
C ASP A 310 1.49 -2.40 9.33
N THR A 311 0.35 -2.53 10.03
CA THR A 311 -0.90 -1.85 9.65
C THR A 311 -0.76 -0.33 9.74
N LEU A 312 -0.11 0.19 10.78
CA LEU A 312 0.18 1.62 10.93
C LEU A 312 1.17 2.10 9.87
N GLN A 313 2.19 1.30 9.52
CA GLN A 313 3.11 1.65 8.44
C GLN A 313 2.37 1.82 7.12
N VAL A 314 1.47 0.89 6.76
CA VAL A 314 0.64 1.02 5.56
C VAL A 314 -0.28 2.24 5.62
N CYS A 315 -0.82 2.58 6.79
CA CYS A 315 -1.59 3.81 6.96
C CYS A 315 -0.76 5.06 6.64
N LEU A 316 0.49 5.12 7.12
CA LEU A 316 1.41 6.24 6.89
C LEU A 316 1.74 6.37 5.40
N ASP A 317 2.17 5.27 4.78
CA ASP A 317 2.54 5.22 3.37
C ASP A 317 1.37 5.59 2.46
N SER A 318 0.15 5.28 2.90
CA SER A 318 -1.09 5.60 2.18
C SER A 318 -1.64 7.01 2.43
N GLY A 319 -0.96 7.81 3.26
CA GLY A 319 -1.29 9.22 3.50
C GLY A 319 -2.28 9.49 4.62
N ALA A 320 -2.56 8.52 5.49
CA ALA A 320 -3.35 8.78 6.70
C ALA A 320 -2.60 9.73 7.64
N LYS A 321 -3.34 10.69 8.23
CA LYS A 321 -2.85 11.57 9.29
C LYS A 321 -3.55 11.28 10.62
N LYS A 322 -4.71 10.67 10.55
CA LYS A 322 -5.52 10.24 11.68
C LYS A 322 -5.79 8.75 11.57
N VAL A 323 -5.69 8.06 12.69
CA VAL A 323 -5.99 6.63 12.76
C VAL A 323 -6.98 6.38 13.88
N LEU A 324 -8.14 5.87 13.51
CA LEU A 324 -9.16 5.42 14.46
C LEU A 324 -8.83 4.00 14.88
N LEU A 325 -8.59 3.76 16.16
CA LEU A 325 -8.01 2.52 16.69
C LEU A 325 -8.79 2.01 17.90
N PRO A 326 -9.16 0.71 17.96
CA PRO A 326 -9.82 0.16 19.14
C PRO A 326 -8.88 0.16 20.34
N GLN A 327 -9.39 0.54 21.51
CA GLN A 327 -8.61 0.56 22.76
C GLN A 327 -8.02 -0.84 23.10
N THR A 328 -8.64 -1.90 22.64
CA THR A 328 -8.14 -3.29 22.76
C THR A 328 -6.78 -3.50 22.10
N SER A 329 -6.39 -2.66 21.14
CA SER A 329 -5.09 -2.74 20.45
C SER A 329 -3.94 -2.08 21.21
N PHE A 330 -4.21 -1.40 22.34
CA PHE A 330 -3.17 -0.75 23.13
C PHE A 330 -2.17 -1.73 23.76
N VAL A 331 -2.56 -2.97 23.94
CA VAL A 331 -1.66 -4.02 24.41
C VAL A 331 -0.50 -4.28 23.46
N ASP A 332 -0.68 -3.97 22.17
CA ASP A 332 0.32 -4.18 21.11
C ASP A 332 1.19 -2.93 20.87
N PHE A 333 0.97 -1.81 21.57
CA PHE A 333 1.75 -0.58 21.39
C PHE A 333 3.25 -0.74 21.68
N ALA A 334 3.61 -1.68 22.53
CA ALA A 334 5.01 -2.00 22.80
C ALA A 334 5.76 -2.55 21.57
N THR A 335 5.02 -3.03 20.56
CA THR A 335 5.59 -3.54 19.29
C THR A 335 5.70 -2.47 18.20
N VAL A 336 5.16 -1.26 18.42
CA VAL A 336 5.12 -0.18 17.45
C VAL A 336 6.30 0.77 17.66
N PRO A 337 7.10 1.06 16.64
CA PRO A 337 8.18 2.05 16.73
C PRO A 337 7.67 3.44 17.18
N PRO A 338 8.39 4.15 18.07
CA PRO A 338 7.98 5.47 18.56
C PRO A 338 7.79 6.50 17.43
N GLU A 339 8.59 6.44 16.39
CA GLU A 339 8.53 7.32 15.23
C GLU A 339 7.18 7.16 14.52
N LEU A 340 6.73 5.92 14.37
CA LEU A 340 5.46 5.59 13.73
C LEU A 340 4.28 6.05 14.59
N MET A 341 4.39 5.90 15.91
CA MET A 341 3.37 6.40 16.85
C MET A 341 3.20 7.92 16.79
N SER A 342 4.30 8.65 16.61
CA SER A 342 4.30 10.12 16.54
C SER A 342 3.84 10.68 15.19
N ALA A 343 3.79 9.84 14.14
CA ALA A 343 3.39 10.24 12.80
C ALA A 343 1.88 10.50 12.65
N PHE A 344 1.06 10.03 13.61
CA PHE A 344 -0.40 10.10 13.54
C PHE A 344 -1.04 10.82 14.70
N GLN A 345 -2.22 11.38 14.46
CA GLN A 345 -3.21 11.60 15.48
C GLN A 345 -3.97 10.28 15.73
N LEU A 346 -3.59 9.55 16.77
CA LEU A 346 -4.31 8.33 17.16
C LEU A 346 -5.62 8.70 17.87
N ILE A 347 -6.73 8.15 17.42
CA ILE A 347 -8.08 8.39 17.97
C ILE A 347 -8.58 7.04 18.52
N PRO A 348 -8.43 6.81 19.83
CA PRO A 348 -8.91 5.57 20.45
C PRO A 348 -10.44 5.56 20.58
N TYR A 349 -11.05 4.40 20.39
CA TYR A 349 -12.49 4.20 20.63
C TYR A 349 -12.74 2.97 21.53
N GLN A 350 -13.85 3.02 22.27
CA GLN A 350 -14.21 2.04 23.29
C GLN A 350 -15.45 1.20 22.96
N SER A 351 -16.25 1.65 21.98
CA SER A 351 -17.44 0.93 21.49
C SER A 351 -17.63 1.20 20.01
N ALA A 352 -18.54 0.46 19.38
CA ALA A 352 -18.89 0.68 17.98
C ALA A 352 -19.53 2.06 17.75
N GLU A 353 -20.37 2.51 18.67
CA GLU A 353 -20.99 3.83 18.64
C GLU A 353 -19.95 4.94 18.82
N ASP A 354 -19.03 4.78 19.76
CA ASP A 354 -17.93 5.73 19.99
C ASP A 354 -17.03 5.85 18.75
N ALA A 355 -16.78 4.72 18.05
CA ALA A 355 -16.07 4.73 16.78
C ALA A 355 -16.78 5.54 15.71
N VAL A 356 -18.10 5.42 15.59
CA VAL A 356 -18.92 6.20 14.65
C VAL A 356 -18.85 7.69 14.99
N PHE A 357 -19.03 8.08 16.25
CA PHE A 357 -18.98 9.49 16.66
C PHE A 357 -17.64 10.12 16.38
N LYS A 358 -16.55 9.44 16.75
CA LYS A 358 -15.18 9.92 16.51
C LYS A 358 -14.83 9.99 15.05
N ALA A 359 -15.25 9.00 14.25
CA ALA A 359 -15.03 9.00 12.79
C ALA A 359 -15.72 10.19 12.10
N LEU A 360 -16.93 10.52 12.54
CA LEU A 360 -17.74 11.60 11.97
C LEU A 360 -17.46 12.97 12.62
N GLY A 361 -16.60 13.03 13.64
CA GLY A 361 -16.31 14.26 14.37
C GLY A 361 -17.54 14.83 15.09
N VAL A 362 -18.36 13.95 15.65
CA VAL A 362 -19.52 14.30 16.49
C VAL A 362 -19.13 14.04 17.93
N GLU A 363 -19.14 15.08 18.75
CA GLU A 363 -18.97 14.98 20.22
C GLU A 363 -20.30 14.68 20.90
#